data_922f81adf88d0a45263a819ee9ce57b9
#
_entry.id   922f81adf88d0a45263a819ee9ce57b9
#
_cell.length_a   1.000
_cell.length_b   1.000
_cell.length_c   1.000
_cell.angle_alpha   90.00
_cell.angle_beta   90.00
_cell.angle_gamma   90.00
#
_symmetry.space_group_name_H-M   'P 1'
#
loop_
_entity.id
_entity.type
_entity.pdbx_description
1 polymer ?
#
loop_
_entity_poly.entity_id
_entity_poly.type
_entity_poly.pdbx_seq_one_letter_code
_entity_poly.pdbx_strand_id
1 'polypeptide(L)'
;GIPARWESGWTLYPQTYNLHDWGSVYYEGVGWVPIDVSAGRQESDNPAVRNFYKSGLDSYRLVVNSDYSQPFTPRKKHMRSEPIDFQRGEVETSERNLYFDEWDYAMDISYE
;
A
#
# COMPACT_ATOMS: atom_id res chain seq x y z
N GLY A 1 23.20 0.99 -6.76
CA GLY A 1 21.85 0.72 -7.19
C GLY A 1 21.03 2.00 -7.22
N ILE A 2 19.83 1.94 -7.79
CA ILE A 2 18.89 3.08 -7.79
C ILE A 2 18.14 3.04 -6.47
N PRO A 3 18.11 4.13 -5.68
CA PRO A 3 17.33 4.17 -4.46
C PRO A 3 15.82 4.01 -4.76
N ALA A 4 15.17 3.13 -4.04
CA ALA A 4 13.73 2.90 -4.15
C ALA A 4 13.10 2.81 -2.76
N ARG A 5 11.83 3.19 -2.66
CA ARG A 5 11.00 3.04 -1.47
C ARG A 5 9.79 2.21 -1.83
N TRP A 6 9.39 1.37 -0.92
CA TRP A 6 8.15 0.64 -1.01
C TRP A 6 7.06 1.35 -0.21
N GLU A 7 5.88 1.39 -0.77
CA GLU A 7 4.67 1.91 -0.15
C GLU A 7 3.55 0.92 -0.36
N SER A 8 2.67 0.80 0.61
CA SER A 8 1.50 -0.06 0.52
C SER A 8 0.29 0.57 1.20
N GLY A 9 -0.87 0.11 0.82
CA GLY A 9 -2.13 0.60 1.33
C GLY A 9 -3.31 0.11 0.52
N TRP A 10 -4.20 1.01 0.18
CA TRP A 10 -5.44 0.72 -0.52
C TRP A 10 -5.56 1.50 -1.82
N THR A 11 -6.06 0.84 -2.85
CA THR A 11 -6.69 1.51 -3.98
C THR A 11 -8.17 1.67 -3.67
N LEU A 12 -8.68 2.89 -3.78
CA LEU A 12 -10.03 3.28 -3.42
C LEU A 12 -10.79 3.76 -4.66
N TYR A 13 -10.88 2.92 -5.69
CA TYR A 13 -11.63 3.28 -6.89
C TYR A 13 -13.13 3.28 -6.62
N PRO A 14 -13.91 4.14 -7.28
CA PRO A 14 -15.37 4.09 -7.19
C PRO A 14 -15.91 2.67 -7.43
N GLN A 15 -16.73 2.17 -6.51
CA GLN A 15 -17.36 0.83 -6.52
C GLN A 15 -16.40 -0.36 -6.26
N THR A 16 -15.11 -0.12 -6.04
CA THR A 16 -14.18 -1.19 -5.68
C THR A 16 -13.03 -0.66 -4.84
N TYR A 17 -12.55 -1.45 -3.92
CA TYR A 17 -11.33 -1.19 -3.19
C TYR A 17 -10.51 -2.46 -3.03
N ASN A 18 -9.21 -2.32 -2.96
CA ASN A 18 -8.32 -3.45 -2.77
C ASN A 18 -7.02 -3.04 -2.09
N LEU A 19 -6.38 -4.00 -1.46
CA LEU A 19 -5.00 -3.88 -1.02
C LEU A 19 -4.09 -3.75 -2.23
N HIS A 20 -3.08 -2.88 -2.15
CA HIS A 20 -2.15 -2.68 -3.25
C HIS A 20 -0.80 -2.13 -2.79
N ASP A 21 0.24 -2.49 -3.53
CA ASP A 21 1.61 -2.06 -3.31
C ASP A 21 2.09 -1.25 -4.50
N TRP A 22 2.84 -0.19 -4.20
CA TRP A 22 3.52 0.66 -5.17
C TRP A 22 4.85 1.15 -4.60
N GLY A 23 5.48 2.11 -5.22
CA GLY A 23 6.72 2.63 -4.71
C GLY A 23 7.11 3.97 -5.27
N SER A 24 8.27 4.40 -4.87
CA SER A 24 8.94 5.57 -5.45
C SER A 24 10.40 5.21 -5.79
N VAL A 25 10.88 5.80 -6.85
CA VAL A 25 12.27 5.66 -7.31
C VAL A 25 12.92 7.04 -7.30
N TYR A 26 14.15 7.11 -6.82
CA TYR A 26 14.88 8.37 -6.81
C TYR A 26 15.62 8.59 -8.12
N TYR A 27 15.37 9.74 -8.74
CA TYR A 27 16.11 10.22 -9.90
C TYR A 27 16.93 11.44 -9.52
N GLU A 28 18.21 11.41 -9.82
CA GLU A 28 19.12 12.54 -9.61
C GLU A 28 18.64 13.77 -10.39
N GLY A 29 18.57 14.92 -9.71
CA GLY A 29 18.08 16.18 -10.29
C GLY A 29 16.54 16.31 -10.35
N VAL A 30 15.78 15.24 -10.07
CA VAL A 30 14.31 15.24 -10.04
C VAL A 30 13.78 14.98 -8.64
N GLY A 31 14.37 14.00 -7.94
CA GLY A 31 13.91 13.56 -6.63
C GLY A 31 13.14 12.24 -6.68
N TRP A 32 12.27 12.02 -5.73
CA TRP A 32 11.44 10.82 -5.63
C TRP A 32 10.27 10.87 -6.60
N VAL A 33 10.18 9.89 -7.47
CA VAL A 33 9.14 9.75 -8.48
C VAL A 33 8.31 8.52 -8.15
N PRO A 34 6.99 8.64 -8.00
CA PRO A 34 6.12 7.51 -7.72
C PRO A 34 6.03 6.58 -8.93
N ILE A 35 5.85 5.29 -8.66
CA ILE A 35 5.78 4.23 -9.68
C ILE A 35 4.82 3.14 -9.23
N ASP A 36 3.96 2.68 -10.12
CA ASP A 36 3.16 1.48 -9.93
C ASP A 36 3.36 0.54 -11.13
N VAL A 37 4.21 -0.44 -10.93
CA VAL A 37 4.57 -1.39 -11.99
C VAL A 37 3.40 -2.29 -12.37
N SER A 38 2.54 -2.62 -11.42
CA SER A 38 1.37 -3.48 -11.66
C SER A 38 0.35 -2.77 -12.55
N ALA A 39 -0.08 -1.57 -12.15
CA ALA A 39 -1.00 -0.74 -12.93
C ALA A 39 -0.40 -0.36 -14.30
N GLY A 40 0.90 -0.10 -14.34
CA GLY A 40 1.61 0.19 -15.59
C GLY A 40 1.72 -1.00 -16.56
N ARG A 41 1.51 -2.22 -16.11
CA ARG A 41 1.65 -3.43 -16.94
C ARG A 41 0.35 -4.12 -17.29
N GLN A 42 -0.64 -4.11 -16.39
CA GLN A 42 -1.75 -5.04 -16.44
C GLN A 42 -3.13 -4.42 -16.70
N GLU A 43 -3.34 -3.18 -16.30
CA GLU A 43 -4.70 -2.66 -16.16
C GLU A 43 -5.21 -1.87 -17.37
N SER A 44 -4.42 -1.67 -18.40
CA SER A 44 -4.89 -0.94 -19.57
C SER A 44 -4.14 -1.30 -20.85
N ASP A 45 -4.90 -1.52 -21.93
CA ASP A 45 -4.34 -1.62 -23.28
C ASP A 45 -3.92 -0.24 -23.83
N ASN A 46 -4.30 0.83 -23.17
CA ASN A 46 -3.90 2.18 -23.55
C ASN A 46 -2.46 2.49 -23.10
N PRO A 47 -1.51 2.69 -24.05
CA PRO A 47 -0.12 2.96 -23.71
C PRO A 47 0.08 4.23 -22.87
N ALA A 48 -0.79 5.24 -23.02
CA ALA A 48 -0.68 6.47 -22.23
C ALA A 48 -0.97 6.22 -20.76
N VAL A 49 -1.96 5.39 -20.43
CA VAL A 49 -2.27 4.98 -19.05
C VAL A 49 -1.11 4.19 -18.46
N ARG A 50 -0.59 3.21 -19.20
CA ARG A 50 0.57 2.43 -18.74
C ARG A 50 1.81 3.30 -18.51
N ASN A 51 2.04 4.29 -19.36
CA ASN A 51 3.18 5.20 -19.22
C ASN A 51 3.00 6.15 -18.02
N PHE A 52 1.77 6.55 -17.72
CA PHE A 52 1.48 7.37 -16.54
C PHE A 52 2.00 6.70 -15.26
N TYR A 53 1.68 5.44 -15.03
CA TYR A 53 2.07 4.71 -13.81
C TYR A 53 3.57 4.37 -13.71
N LYS A 54 4.36 4.63 -14.74
CA LYS A 54 5.82 4.54 -14.68
C LYS A 54 6.47 5.72 -13.96
N SER A 55 5.73 6.81 -13.77
CA SER A 55 6.22 8.04 -13.13
C SER A 55 5.13 8.83 -12.44
N GLY A 56 4.01 8.20 -12.13
CA GLY A 56 2.86 8.84 -11.49
C GLY A 56 1.96 7.84 -10.79
N LEU A 57 1.11 8.36 -9.92
CA LEU A 57 0.02 7.64 -9.26
C LEU A 57 -1.27 8.46 -9.40
N ASP A 58 -2.39 7.76 -9.47
CA ASP A 58 -3.71 8.38 -9.40
C ASP A 58 -4.04 8.83 -7.96
N SER A 59 -5.15 9.57 -7.81
CA SER A 59 -5.59 10.11 -6.53
C SER A 59 -6.35 9.11 -5.65
N TYR A 60 -6.60 7.91 -6.14
CA TYR A 60 -7.33 6.86 -5.41
C TYR A 60 -6.43 6.00 -4.54
N ARG A 61 -5.37 6.54 -4.01
CA ARG A 61 -4.38 5.82 -3.19
C ARG A 61 -4.40 6.30 -1.75
N LEU A 62 -4.68 5.38 -0.83
CA LEU A 62 -4.51 5.58 0.60
C LEU A 62 -3.24 4.87 1.06
N VAL A 63 -2.19 5.63 1.32
CA VAL A 63 -0.94 5.08 1.88
C VAL A 63 -1.18 4.70 3.34
N VAL A 64 -0.89 3.46 3.69
CA VAL A 64 -0.92 2.95 5.07
C VAL A 64 0.51 2.75 5.59
N ASN A 65 1.40 2.26 4.75
CA ASN A 65 2.80 2.05 5.09
C ASN A 65 3.74 2.77 4.13
N SER A 66 4.81 3.28 4.69
CA SER A 66 6.00 3.67 3.94
C SER A 66 7.15 2.83 4.47
N ASP A 67 7.82 2.10 3.56
CA ASP A 67 8.82 1.10 3.89
C ASP A 67 8.20 -0.21 4.43
N TYR A 68 8.99 -1.26 4.57
CA TYR A 68 8.55 -2.60 4.98
C TYR A 68 9.01 -2.93 6.39
N SER A 69 8.31 -3.84 7.05
CA SER A 69 8.67 -4.40 8.37
C SER A 69 8.85 -3.38 9.48
N GLN A 70 8.28 -2.19 9.36
CA GLN A 70 8.37 -1.14 10.38
C GLN A 70 7.60 -1.51 11.64
N PRO A 71 8.05 -1.09 12.82
CA PRO A 71 7.31 -1.32 14.05
C PRO A 71 6.05 -0.46 14.10
N PHE A 72 5.02 -0.98 14.76
CA PHE A 72 3.83 -0.19 15.08
C PHE A 72 4.10 0.89 16.14
N THR A 73 3.31 1.95 16.10
CA THR A 73 3.24 2.94 17.17
C THR A 73 1.75 3.15 17.54
N PRO A 74 1.31 2.71 18.72
CA PRO A 74 2.07 2.02 19.79
C PRO A 74 2.54 0.61 19.35
N ARG A 75 3.61 0.17 19.98
CA ARG A 75 4.24 -1.12 19.66
C ARG A 75 3.34 -2.28 20.07
N LYS A 76 3.17 -3.26 19.19
CA LYS A 76 2.50 -4.53 19.51
C LYS A 76 3.27 -5.32 20.56
N LYS A 77 2.55 -6.10 21.36
CA LYS A 77 3.10 -7.01 22.36
C LYS A 77 3.40 -8.38 21.77
N HIS A 78 2.55 -8.84 20.84
CA HIS A 78 2.64 -10.17 20.26
C HIS A 78 3.12 -10.11 18.81
N MET A 79 3.59 -11.26 18.33
CA MET A 79 3.98 -11.41 16.92
C MET A 79 2.76 -11.09 16.04
N ARG A 80 2.98 -10.31 15.01
CA ARG A 80 1.95 -9.89 14.06
C ARG A 80 1.66 -10.96 13.00
N SER A 81 0.48 -10.88 12.41
CA SER A 81 0.05 -11.77 11.33
C SER A 81 0.84 -11.54 10.05
N GLU A 82 1.10 -10.26 9.73
CA GLU A 82 1.84 -9.85 8.53
C GLU A 82 3.15 -9.18 8.94
N PRO A 83 4.32 -9.78 8.62
CA PRO A 83 5.60 -9.22 9.02
C PRO A 83 6.13 -8.13 8.10
N ILE A 84 5.56 -7.94 6.90
CA ILE A 84 6.11 -7.05 5.88
C ILE A 84 5.32 -5.75 5.80
N ASP A 85 4.01 -5.83 5.59
CA ASP A 85 3.15 -4.66 5.52
C ASP A 85 2.00 -4.71 6.54
N PHE A 86 1.16 -3.68 6.57
CA PHE A 86 0.10 -3.52 7.56
C PHE A 86 -1.17 -2.95 6.93
N GLN A 87 -1.37 -3.17 5.67
CA GLN A 87 -2.48 -2.59 4.91
C GLN A 87 -3.84 -2.80 5.57
N ARG A 88 -4.05 -3.95 6.17
CA ARG A 88 -5.28 -4.29 6.93
C ARG A 88 -5.24 -3.80 8.37
N GLY A 89 -4.06 -3.47 8.89
CA GLY A 89 -3.84 -3.35 10.32
C GLY A 89 -3.66 -4.70 11.00
N GLU A 90 -3.51 -4.67 12.30
CA GLU A 90 -3.27 -5.83 13.15
C GLU A 90 -4.13 -5.74 14.40
N VAL A 91 -4.62 -6.87 14.86
CA VAL A 91 -5.45 -6.95 16.06
C VAL A 91 -4.79 -7.85 17.08
N GLU A 92 -4.73 -7.40 18.32
CA GLU A 92 -4.27 -8.22 19.45
C GLU A 92 -5.11 -8.00 20.69
N THR A 93 -5.15 -9.00 21.54
CA THR A 93 -5.68 -8.92 22.91
C THR A 93 -4.54 -8.68 23.90
N SER A 94 -4.86 -8.62 25.21
CA SER A 94 -3.84 -8.62 26.26
C SER A 94 -2.99 -9.91 26.27
N GLU A 95 -3.49 -11.00 25.72
CA GLU A 95 -2.94 -12.34 25.85
C GLU A 95 -2.27 -12.84 24.56
N ARG A 96 -2.78 -12.46 23.37
CA ARG A 96 -2.26 -12.96 22.10
C ARG A 96 -2.61 -12.07 20.90
N ASN A 97 -1.91 -12.34 19.79
CA ASN A 97 -2.31 -11.84 18.48
C ASN A 97 -3.62 -12.51 18.03
N LEU A 98 -4.46 -11.79 17.29
CA LEU A 98 -5.54 -12.36 16.47
C LEU A 98 -5.09 -12.42 15.02
N TYR A 99 -5.07 -13.61 14.46
CA TYR A 99 -4.67 -13.81 13.06
C TYR A 99 -5.81 -13.46 12.09
N PHE A 100 -5.51 -13.28 10.81
CA PHE A 100 -6.45 -12.76 9.81
C PHE A 100 -7.70 -13.62 9.57
N ASP A 101 -7.71 -14.86 10.03
CA ASP A 101 -8.87 -15.75 10.03
C ASP A 101 -9.74 -15.65 11.29
N GLU A 102 -9.32 -14.83 12.27
CA GLU A 102 -10.01 -14.67 13.55
C GLU A 102 -10.75 -13.33 13.68
N TRP A 103 -10.64 -12.44 12.70
CA TRP A 103 -11.32 -11.14 12.68
C TRP A 103 -11.61 -10.69 11.25
N ASP A 104 -12.54 -9.77 11.12
CA ASP A 104 -12.93 -9.19 9.85
C ASP A 104 -13.01 -7.67 9.96
N TYR A 105 -13.10 -6.99 8.84
CA TYR A 105 -13.23 -5.55 8.75
C TYR A 105 -14.17 -5.15 7.61
N ALA A 106 -14.76 -3.97 7.73
CA ALA A 106 -15.52 -3.34 6.66
C ALA A 106 -14.98 -1.92 6.43
N MET A 107 -15.04 -1.46 5.20
CA MET A 107 -14.61 -0.12 4.83
C MET A 107 -15.77 0.60 4.12
N ASP A 108 -16.19 1.73 4.69
CA ASP A 108 -17.12 2.66 4.07
C ASP A 108 -16.33 3.80 3.42
N ILE A 109 -16.53 4.00 2.12
CA ILE A 109 -15.81 4.99 1.34
C ILE A 109 -16.79 5.98 0.75
N SER A 110 -16.62 7.26 1.04
CA SER A 110 -17.34 8.37 0.42
C SER A 110 -16.42 9.22 -0.44
N TYR A 111 -16.92 9.68 -1.56
CA TYR A 111 -16.20 10.58 -2.47
C TYR A 111 -16.92 11.93 -2.48
N GLU A 112 -16.17 13.01 -2.30
CA GLU A 112 -16.65 14.39 -2.36
C GLU A 112 -16.22 15.05 -3.67
#